data_8f10d58f2990605f75e6f9c3d8ed65b9
#
_entry.id   8f10d58f2990605f75e6f9c3d8ed65b9
#
_cell.length_a   1.000
_cell.length_b   1.000
_cell.length_c   1.000
_cell.angle_alpha   90.00
_cell.angle_beta   90.00
_cell.angle_gamma   90.00
#
_symmetry.space_group_name_H-M   'P 1'
#
loop_
_entity.id
_entity.type
_entity.pdbx_description
1 polymer ?
#
loop_
_entity_poly.entity_id
_entity_poly.type
_entity_poly.pdbx_seq_one_letter_code
_entity_poly.pdbx_strand_id
1 'polypeptide(L)'
;MQVKDFLYAIDEYEQHLVVLFAQDQARAVSLFLGTSASDVTVNLDQTWQRRDSRKTAHAAQIARRQDELDRRFARYIAQEINQFFVEDQDVDRVVLGGNVQLAHAVRAFLHPSVARKVISIAKIPFEAPPHAIADQIRSIAYTAERDHELILVQDTINIAKAGKRAALGLSEVNQALELYAVSLLILPYPIETPILLGIVDELLIKALHSGSQVEFVRGEAADLLLAEGGIAAQLYYSI
;
A
#
# COMPACT_ATOMS: atom_id res chain seq x y z
N MET A 1 4.64 -27.55 -8.90
CA MET A 1 4.48 -26.14 -8.45
C MET A 1 5.49 -25.96 -7.34
N GLN A 2 6.44 -25.06 -7.51
CA GLN A 2 7.46 -24.79 -6.49
C GLN A 2 6.88 -23.82 -5.46
N VAL A 3 7.32 -23.92 -4.19
CA VAL A 3 6.79 -23.06 -3.09
C VAL A 3 6.99 -21.58 -3.41
N LYS A 4 8.13 -21.22 -4.02
CA LYS A 4 8.44 -19.86 -4.46
C LYS A 4 7.41 -19.29 -5.43
N ASP A 5 6.94 -20.06 -6.42
CA ASP A 5 5.98 -19.59 -7.43
C ASP A 5 4.60 -19.31 -6.81
N PHE A 6 4.24 -20.09 -5.79
CA PHE A 6 2.99 -19.92 -5.07
C PHE A 6 3.04 -18.69 -4.14
N LEU A 7 4.10 -18.53 -3.37
CA LEU A 7 4.28 -17.37 -2.48
C LEU A 7 4.41 -16.07 -3.27
N TYR A 8 5.17 -16.11 -4.37
CA TYR A 8 5.26 -14.98 -5.28
C TYR A 8 3.88 -14.57 -5.84
N ALA A 9 3.04 -15.55 -6.21
CA ALA A 9 1.69 -15.24 -6.68
C ALA A 9 0.83 -14.61 -5.58
N ILE A 10 0.96 -15.01 -4.31
CA ILE A 10 0.25 -14.41 -3.19
C ILE A 10 0.71 -12.98 -2.94
N ASP A 11 2.00 -12.72 -2.99
CA ASP A 11 2.63 -11.41 -2.80
C ASP A 11 2.15 -10.37 -3.85
N GLU A 12 1.91 -10.82 -5.09
CA GLU A 12 1.37 -9.98 -6.17
C GLU A 12 -0.15 -9.72 -6.09
N TYR A 13 -0.88 -10.41 -5.20
CA TYR A 13 -2.34 -10.32 -5.13
C TYR A 13 -2.80 -9.38 -4.02
N GLU A 14 -2.61 -8.08 -4.23
CA GLU A 14 -3.09 -7.04 -3.33
C GLU A 14 -4.52 -6.60 -3.67
N GLN A 15 -5.31 -6.37 -2.63
CA GLN A 15 -6.62 -5.75 -2.75
C GLN A 15 -6.51 -4.23 -2.61
N HIS A 16 -6.94 -3.53 -3.65
CA HIS A 16 -6.90 -2.07 -3.70
C HIS A 16 -8.28 -1.45 -3.47
N LEU A 17 -8.35 -0.47 -2.58
CA LEU A 17 -9.52 0.40 -2.43
C LEU A 17 -9.24 1.75 -3.10
N VAL A 18 -10.04 2.11 -4.08
CA VAL A 18 -10.00 3.41 -4.74
C VAL A 18 -11.16 4.26 -4.26
N VAL A 19 -10.88 5.42 -3.68
CA VAL A 19 -11.92 6.35 -3.25
C VAL A 19 -11.82 7.63 -4.05
N LEU A 20 -12.84 7.90 -4.85
CA LEU A 20 -12.93 9.07 -5.71
C LEU A 20 -13.86 10.10 -5.09
N PHE A 21 -13.47 11.36 -5.15
CA PHE A 21 -14.23 12.46 -4.58
C PHE A 21 -14.72 13.40 -5.67
N ALA A 22 -15.99 13.74 -5.64
CA ALA A 22 -16.58 14.90 -6.29
C ALA A 22 -16.92 15.96 -5.22
N GLN A 23 -17.61 17.02 -5.60
CA GLN A 23 -17.88 18.14 -4.69
C GLN A 23 -18.76 17.75 -3.48
N ASP A 24 -19.68 16.82 -3.69
CA ASP A 24 -20.72 16.38 -2.73
C ASP A 24 -20.93 14.86 -2.71
N GLN A 25 -20.00 14.12 -3.33
CA GLN A 25 -20.10 12.68 -3.49
C GLN A 25 -18.75 12.02 -3.28
N ALA A 26 -18.77 10.79 -2.76
CA ALA A 26 -17.64 9.91 -2.75
C ALA A 26 -18.02 8.57 -3.39
N ARG A 27 -17.12 8.01 -4.17
CA ARG A 27 -17.29 6.71 -4.84
C ARG A 27 -16.14 5.80 -4.44
N ALA A 28 -16.47 4.64 -3.91
CA ALA A 28 -15.51 3.61 -3.53
C ALA A 28 -15.55 2.47 -4.55
N VAL A 29 -14.41 2.11 -5.09
CA VAL A 29 -14.23 0.99 -6.02
C VAL A 29 -13.19 0.05 -5.42
N SER A 30 -13.60 -1.18 -5.10
CA SER A 30 -12.68 -2.23 -4.71
C SER A 30 -12.16 -2.96 -5.95
N LEU A 31 -10.86 -3.10 -6.05
CA LEU A 31 -10.18 -3.77 -7.14
C LEU A 31 -9.39 -4.97 -6.58
N PHE A 32 -9.61 -6.13 -7.18
CA PHE A 32 -8.87 -7.33 -6.90
C PHE A 32 -8.35 -7.92 -8.21
N LEU A 33 -7.07 -8.22 -8.30
CA LEU A 33 -6.43 -8.72 -9.54
C LEU A 33 -6.63 -7.78 -10.75
N GLY A 34 -6.73 -6.47 -10.51
CA GLY A 34 -6.98 -5.51 -11.57
C GLY A 34 -8.41 -5.55 -12.16
N THR A 35 -9.34 -6.30 -11.52
CA THR A 35 -10.76 -6.32 -11.85
C THR A 35 -11.58 -5.67 -10.74
N SER A 36 -12.68 -5.01 -11.11
CA SER A 36 -13.59 -4.41 -10.13
C SER A 36 -14.36 -5.51 -9.38
N ALA A 37 -14.18 -5.59 -8.07
CA ALA A 37 -14.95 -6.48 -7.21
C ALA A 37 -16.24 -5.82 -6.71
N SER A 38 -16.20 -4.51 -6.42
CA SER A 38 -17.37 -3.72 -6.03
C SER A 38 -17.23 -2.27 -6.49
N ASP A 39 -18.35 -1.61 -6.68
CA ASP A 39 -18.43 -0.19 -7.07
C ASP A 39 -19.64 0.42 -6.34
N VAL A 40 -19.35 1.23 -5.33
CA VAL A 40 -20.39 1.83 -4.46
C VAL A 40 -20.21 3.35 -4.47
N THR A 41 -21.27 4.07 -4.81
CA THR A 41 -21.30 5.53 -4.71
C THR A 41 -22.10 5.93 -3.48
N VAL A 42 -21.44 6.67 -2.58
CA VAL A 42 -22.07 7.28 -1.40
C VAL A 42 -22.36 8.73 -1.72
N ASN A 43 -23.64 9.08 -1.75
CA ASN A 43 -24.10 10.46 -1.87
C ASN A 43 -24.17 11.07 -0.48
N LEU A 44 -23.73 12.32 -0.35
CA LEU A 44 -23.98 13.10 0.85
C LEU A 44 -25.47 13.29 1.05
N ASP A 45 -25.94 13.10 2.27
CA ASP A 45 -27.29 13.42 2.66
C ASP A 45 -27.59 14.90 2.34
N GLN A 46 -28.82 15.20 1.94
CA GLN A 46 -29.24 16.55 1.50
C GLN A 46 -28.96 17.68 2.53
N THR A 47 -28.67 17.33 3.77
CA THR A 47 -28.27 18.26 4.83
C THR A 47 -26.95 18.97 4.54
N TRP A 48 -26.09 18.42 3.68
CA TRP A 48 -24.78 18.94 3.28
C TRP A 48 -24.81 19.70 1.96
N GLN A 49 -25.94 19.65 1.21
CA GLN A 49 -26.09 20.37 -0.05
C GLN A 49 -25.98 21.87 0.17
N ARG A 50 -25.30 22.55 -0.72
CA ARG A 50 -25.21 23.99 -0.81
C ARG A 50 -26.60 24.62 -0.63
N ARG A 51 -26.87 25.22 0.49
CA ARG A 51 -27.89 26.26 0.54
C ARG A 51 -27.37 27.41 -0.31
N ASP A 52 -27.98 27.53 -1.47
CA ASP A 52 -27.73 28.62 -2.43
C ASP A 52 -28.07 29.95 -1.75
N SER A 53 -27.11 30.50 -1.01
CA SER A 53 -27.25 31.81 -0.38
C SER A 53 -26.86 32.89 -1.40
N ARG A 54 -27.71 33.01 -2.42
CA ARG A 54 -27.76 34.23 -3.24
C ARG A 54 -28.24 35.36 -2.36
N LYS A 55 -27.36 36.05 -1.69
CA LYS A 55 -27.44 37.49 -1.38
C LYS A 55 -26.31 37.91 -0.47
N THR A 56 -25.44 38.77 -1.01
CA THR A 56 -24.62 39.75 -0.26
C THR A 56 -23.68 39.24 0.85
N ALA A 57 -22.88 38.21 0.55
CA ALA A 57 -21.73 37.91 1.38
C ALA A 57 -20.43 38.29 0.62
N HIS A 58 -19.51 38.98 1.29
CA HIS A 58 -18.18 39.27 0.73
C HIS A 58 -17.51 37.96 0.29
N ALA A 59 -16.80 37.98 -0.84
CA ALA A 59 -16.15 36.79 -1.44
C ALA A 59 -15.33 35.98 -0.42
N ALA A 60 -14.68 36.66 0.52
CA ALA A 60 -13.92 36.04 1.62
C ALA A 60 -14.79 35.25 2.62
N GLN A 61 -16.04 35.62 2.86
CA GLN A 61 -16.97 34.87 3.73
C GLN A 61 -17.49 33.62 3.01
N ILE A 62 -17.70 33.71 1.70
CA ILE A 62 -18.13 32.58 0.87
C ILE A 62 -17.01 31.54 0.83
N ALA A 63 -15.78 31.95 0.60
CA ALA A 63 -14.61 31.07 0.60
C ALA A 63 -14.43 30.33 1.95
N ARG A 64 -14.47 31.05 3.08
CA ARG A 64 -14.36 30.45 4.43
C ARG A 64 -15.47 29.44 4.73
N ARG A 65 -16.71 29.73 4.29
CA ARG A 65 -17.81 28.78 4.44
C ARG A 65 -17.61 27.53 3.59
N GLN A 66 -17.10 27.67 2.38
CA GLN A 66 -16.79 26.54 1.51
C GLN A 66 -15.70 25.68 2.13
N ASP A 67 -14.60 26.28 2.60
CA ASP A 67 -13.52 25.58 3.28
C ASP A 67 -14.01 24.81 4.51
N GLU A 68 -14.95 25.37 5.27
CA GLU A 68 -15.51 24.70 6.42
C GLU A 68 -16.40 23.52 6.05
N LEU A 69 -17.21 23.65 4.98
CA LEU A 69 -18.03 22.56 4.44
C LEU A 69 -17.15 21.42 3.91
N ASP A 70 -16.14 21.76 3.12
CA ASP A 70 -15.18 20.78 2.58
C ASP A 70 -14.45 20.04 3.70
N ARG A 71 -14.09 20.72 4.77
CA ARG A 71 -13.47 20.12 5.96
C ARG A 71 -14.41 19.18 6.72
N ARG A 72 -15.66 19.56 6.88
CA ARG A 72 -16.67 18.67 7.52
C ARG A 72 -16.93 17.43 6.67
N PHE A 73 -17.06 17.63 5.37
CA PHE A 73 -17.20 16.54 4.42
C PHE A 73 -15.99 15.59 4.46
N ALA A 74 -14.78 16.14 4.39
CA ALA A 74 -13.56 15.36 4.46
C ALA A 74 -13.49 14.52 5.74
N ARG A 75 -13.88 15.10 6.89
CA ARG A 75 -13.92 14.37 8.17
C ARG A 75 -14.95 13.25 8.17
N TYR A 76 -16.14 13.51 7.64
CA TYR A 76 -17.19 12.50 7.54
C TYR A 76 -16.72 11.32 6.68
N ILE A 77 -16.24 11.58 5.48
CA ILE A 77 -15.74 10.51 4.59
C ILE A 77 -14.56 9.76 5.22
N ALA A 78 -13.64 10.46 5.89
CA ALA A 78 -12.55 9.80 6.60
C ALA A 78 -13.05 8.86 7.72
N GLN A 79 -14.13 9.22 8.41
CA GLN A 79 -14.75 8.34 9.40
C GLN A 79 -15.36 7.08 8.76
N GLU A 80 -16.08 7.23 7.63
CA GLU A 80 -16.61 6.08 6.88
C GLU A 80 -15.49 5.15 6.39
N ILE A 81 -14.41 5.71 5.83
CA ILE A 81 -13.24 4.91 5.42
C ILE A 81 -12.62 4.21 6.62
N ASN A 82 -12.41 4.90 7.75
CA ASN A 82 -11.83 4.29 8.94
C ASN A 82 -12.70 3.17 9.49
N GLN A 83 -14.03 3.34 9.48
CA GLN A 83 -14.97 2.30 9.90
C GLN A 83 -14.93 1.10 8.96
N PHE A 84 -14.90 1.33 7.64
CA PHE A 84 -14.77 0.27 6.65
C PHE A 84 -13.54 -0.62 6.95
N PHE A 85 -12.39 -0.02 7.29
CA PHE A 85 -11.17 -0.75 7.64
C PHE A 85 -11.23 -1.48 8.99
N VAL A 86 -12.19 -1.19 9.85
CA VAL A 86 -12.45 -1.98 11.05
C VAL A 86 -13.23 -3.24 10.71
N GLU A 87 -14.12 -3.15 9.73
CA GLU A 87 -15.03 -4.22 9.29
C GLU A 87 -14.37 -5.15 8.25
N ASP A 88 -13.57 -4.58 7.35
CA ASP A 88 -12.86 -5.28 6.27
C ASP A 88 -11.34 -4.99 6.37
N GLN A 89 -10.60 -6.00 6.79
CA GLN A 89 -9.13 -5.91 6.96
C GLN A 89 -8.35 -6.38 5.73
N ASP A 90 -9.04 -6.90 4.72
CA ASP A 90 -8.41 -7.53 3.55
C ASP A 90 -7.85 -6.52 2.54
N VAL A 91 -8.18 -5.23 2.68
CA VAL A 91 -7.65 -4.18 1.82
C VAL A 91 -6.20 -3.85 2.18
N ASP A 92 -5.29 -4.04 1.23
CA ASP A 92 -3.85 -3.81 1.39
C ASP A 92 -3.46 -2.38 1.09
N ARG A 93 -4.00 -1.80 0.01
CA ARG A 93 -3.62 -0.48 -0.51
C ARG A 93 -4.83 0.41 -0.75
N VAL A 94 -4.64 1.71 -0.60
CA VAL A 94 -5.66 2.73 -0.85
C VAL A 94 -5.15 3.75 -1.86
N VAL A 95 -5.98 4.11 -2.83
CA VAL A 95 -5.75 5.25 -3.71
C VAL A 95 -6.89 6.24 -3.54
N LEU A 96 -6.55 7.48 -3.27
CA LEU A 96 -7.52 8.58 -3.22
C LEU A 96 -7.48 9.35 -4.53
N GLY A 97 -8.65 9.77 -5.05
CA GLY A 97 -8.69 10.42 -6.35
C GLY A 97 -9.85 11.40 -6.54
N GLY A 98 -10.10 11.81 -7.79
CA GLY A 98 -11.10 12.81 -8.11
C GLY A 98 -10.64 14.23 -7.78
N ASN A 99 -11.35 14.92 -6.90
CA ASN A 99 -10.94 16.22 -6.40
C ASN A 99 -9.72 16.08 -5.47
N VAL A 100 -8.54 16.45 -5.98
CA VAL A 100 -7.25 16.29 -5.30
C VAL A 100 -7.18 17.07 -3.98
N GLN A 101 -7.76 18.26 -3.92
CA GLN A 101 -7.77 19.06 -2.68
C GLN A 101 -8.57 18.36 -1.58
N LEU A 102 -9.74 17.83 -1.96
CA LEU A 102 -10.58 17.07 -1.04
C LEU A 102 -9.91 15.75 -0.63
N ALA A 103 -9.24 15.07 -1.55
CA ALA A 103 -8.47 13.85 -1.25
C ALA A 103 -7.37 14.10 -0.20
N HIS A 104 -6.62 15.21 -0.32
CA HIS A 104 -5.65 15.62 0.72
C HIS A 104 -6.31 15.94 2.05
N ALA A 105 -7.46 16.62 2.03
CA ALA A 105 -8.20 16.93 3.25
C ALA A 105 -8.71 15.65 3.94
N VAL A 106 -9.23 14.68 3.18
CA VAL A 106 -9.67 13.37 3.70
C VAL A 106 -8.49 12.63 4.32
N ARG A 107 -7.35 12.53 3.60
CA ARG A 107 -6.14 11.86 4.10
C ARG A 107 -5.69 12.38 5.47
N ALA A 108 -5.81 13.68 5.71
CA ALA A 108 -5.43 14.30 6.98
C ALA A 108 -6.30 13.89 8.18
N PHE A 109 -7.50 13.33 7.93
CA PHE A 109 -8.42 12.83 8.96
C PHE A 109 -8.46 11.30 9.06
N LEU A 110 -7.74 10.58 8.19
CA LEU A 110 -7.63 9.13 8.28
C LEU A 110 -6.88 8.71 9.55
N HIS A 111 -7.28 7.56 10.09
CA HIS A 111 -6.50 6.93 11.16
C HIS A 111 -5.07 6.61 10.67
N PRO A 112 -4.02 6.71 11.49
CA PRO A 112 -2.65 6.49 11.05
C PRO A 112 -2.40 5.12 10.38
N SER A 113 -3.10 4.06 10.80
CA SER A 113 -3.01 2.73 10.17
C SER A 113 -3.57 2.72 8.75
N VAL A 114 -4.66 3.44 8.49
CA VAL A 114 -5.28 3.56 7.16
C VAL A 114 -4.49 4.52 6.29
N ALA A 115 -4.04 5.65 6.86
CA ALA A 115 -3.24 6.64 6.15
C ALA A 115 -1.92 6.06 5.58
N ARG A 116 -1.33 5.06 6.25
CA ARG A 116 -0.15 4.32 5.78
C ARG A 116 -0.43 3.42 4.57
N LYS A 117 -1.67 2.94 4.42
CA LYS A 117 -2.09 2.17 3.25
C LYS A 117 -2.36 3.05 2.03
N VAL A 118 -2.40 4.39 2.18
CA VAL A 118 -2.61 5.31 1.05
C VAL A 118 -1.32 5.45 0.25
N ILE A 119 -1.26 4.77 -0.88
CA ILE A 119 -0.09 4.75 -1.78
C ILE A 119 -0.04 5.96 -2.72
N SER A 120 -1.19 6.56 -3.06
CA SER A 120 -1.22 7.71 -3.98
C SER A 120 -2.48 8.56 -3.81
N ILE A 121 -2.33 9.85 -4.19
CA ILE A 121 -3.45 10.74 -4.50
C ILE A 121 -3.37 11.09 -5.98
N ALA A 122 -4.31 10.55 -6.78
CA ALA A 122 -4.24 10.59 -8.24
C ALA A 122 -5.40 11.38 -8.87
N LYS A 123 -5.14 11.97 -10.04
CA LYS A 123 -6.17 12.65 -10.85
C LYS A 123 -6.98 11.62 -11.64
N ILE A 124 -7.87 10.91 -10.97
CA ILE A 124 -8.79 9.97 -11.61
C ILE A 124 -10.15 10.63 -11.70
N PRO A 125 -10.76 10.74 -12.89
CA PRO A 125 -12.11 11.32 -13.02
C PRO A 125 -13.13 10.55 -12.18
N PHE A 126 -14.01 11.28 -11.47
CA PHE A 126 -15.05 10.66 -10.64
C PHE A 126 -15.95 9.69 -11.42
N GLU A 127 -16.29 10.07 -12.65
CA GLU A 127 -17.16 9.29 -13.55
C GLU A 127 -16.40 8.22 -14.36
N ALA A 128 -15.10 8.02 -14.09
CA ALA A 128 -14.33 7.03 -14.84
C ALA A 128 -14.94 5.64 -14.68
N PRO A 129 -15.08 4.86 -15.76
CA PRO A 129 -15.59 3.51 -15.67
C PRO A 129 -14.59 2.59 -14.93
N PRO A 130 -15.05 1.52 -14.27
CA PRO A 130 -14.21 0.65 -13.44
C PRO A 130 -12.95 0.12 -14.15
N HIS A 131 -13.04 -0.25 -15.43
CA HIS A 131 -11.88 -0.71 -16.18
C HIS A 131 -10.81 0.37 -16.37
N ALA A 132 -11.20 1.62 -16.62
CA ALA A 132 -10.26 2.73 -16.76
C ALA A 132 -9.61 3.10 -15.42
N ILE A 133 -10.35 2.96 -14.32
CA ILE A 133 -9.81 3.07 -12.96
C ILE A 133 -8.78 1.96 -12.74
N ALA A 134 -9.11 0.69 -13.03
CA ALA A 134 -8.23 -0.44 -12.85
C ALA A 134 -6.91 -0.29 -13.62
N ASP A 135 -6.95 0.21 -14.88
CA ASP A 135 -5.75 0.43 -15.67
C ASP A 135 -4.82 1.50 -15.08
N GLN A 136 -5.41 2.60 -14.56
CA GLN A 136 -4.63 3.65 -13.90
C GLN A 136 -4.05 3.14 -12.56
N ILE A 137 -4.83 2.40 -11.78
CA ILE A 137 -4.39 1.84 -10.51
C ILE A 137 -3.25 0.85 -10.71
N ARG A 138 -3.29 0.00 -11.73
CA ARG A 138 -2.20 -0.94 -12.04
C ARG A 138 -0.86 -0.21 -12.21
N SER A 139 -0.85 0.90 -12.92
CA SER A 139 0.38 1.70 -13.10
C SER A 139 0.84 2.35 -11.79
N ILE A 140 -0.10 2.89 -11.00
CA ILE A 140 0.19 3.54 -9.71
C ILE A 140 0.72 2.50 -8.71
N ALA A 141 0.04 1.36 -8.60
CA ALA A 141 0.43 0.28 -7.69
C ALA A 141 1.82 -0.27 -8.04
N TYR A 142 2.08 -0.54 -9.32
CA TYR A 142 3.38 -0.98 -9.79
C TYR A 142 4.51 -0.02 -9.39
N THR A 143 4.32 1.28 -9.57
CA THR A 143 5.34 2.28 -9.20
C THR A 143 5.53 2.33 -7.69
N ALA A 144 4.41 2.37 -6.93
CA ALA A 144 4.47 2.43 -5.48
C ALA A 144 5.14 1.19 -4.87
N GLU A 145 4.92 0.02 -5.47
CA GLU A 145 5.55 -1.24 -5.06
C GLU A 145 7.06 -1.20 -5.28
N ARG A 146 7.51 -0.79 -6.47
CA ARG A 146 8.96 -0.64 -6.75
C ARG A 146 9.65 0.34 -5.81
N ASP A 147 9.00 1.47 -5.51
CA ASP A 147 9.53 2.45 -4.55
C ASP A 147 9.60 1.87 -3.13
N HIS A 148 8.57 1.11 -2.73
CA HIS A 148 8.52 0.45 -1.43
C HIS A 148 9.64 -0.60 -1.28
N GLU A 149 9.79 -1.49 -2.26
CA GLU A 149 10.83 -2.51 -2.28
C GLU A 149 12.23 -1.90 -2.19
N LEU A 150 12.47 -0.81 -2.93
CA LEU A 150 13.77 -0.13 -2.91
C LEU A 150 14.09 0.43 -1.52
N ILE A 151 13.13 1.10 -0.89
CA ILE A 151 13.27 1.63 0.47
C ILE A 151 13.49 0.48 1.46
N LEU A 152 12.72 -0.59 1.36
CA LEU A 152 12.81 -1.76 2.23
C LEU A 152 14.21 -2.39 2.19
N VAL A 153 14.75 -2.60 0.97
CA VAL A 153 16.09 -3.18 0.80
C VAL A 153 17.17 -2.24 1.32
N GLN A 154 17.11 -0.94 1.00
CA GLN A 154 18.06 0.05 1.49
C GLN A 154 18.08 0.13 3.02
N ASP A 155 16.91 0.17 3.64
CA ASP A 155 16.79 0.22 5.11
C ASP A 155 17.34 -1.06 5.74
N THR A 156 17.02 -2.23 5.18
CA THR A 156 17.51 -3.52 5.68
C THR A 156 19.04 -3.61 5.61
N ILE A 157 19.63 -3.18 4.50
CA ILE A 157 21.10 -3.11 4.33
C ILE A 157 21.73 -2.17 5.37
N ASN A 158 21.14 -0.99 5.56
CA ASN A 158 21.64 -0.01 6.55
C ASN A 158 21.57 -0.55 7.98
N ILE A 159 20.48 -1.24 8.33
CA ILE A 159 20.30 -1.89 9.64
C ILE A 159 21.35 -2.97 9.85
N ALA A 160 21.61 -3.83 8.85
CA ALA A 160 22.58 -4.89 8.94
C ALA A 160 24.03 -4.34 9.06
N LYS A 161 24.40 -3.38 8.21
CA LYS A 161 25.73 -2.71 8.29
C LYS A 161 25.96 -1.97 9.60
N ALA A 162 24.90 -1.57 10.28
CA ALA A 162 24.97 -0.99 11.63
C ALA A 162 25.08 -2.05 12.75
N GLY A 163 25.14 -3.34 12.42
CA GLY A 163 25.20 -4.46 13.40
C GLY A 163 23.92 -4.59 14.23
N LYS A 164 22.77 -4.29 13.61
CA LYS A 164 21.45 -4.33 14.29
C LYS A 164 20.65 -5.54 13.80
N ARG A 165 19.33 -5.47 13.99
CA ARG A 165 18.37 -6.54 13.71
C ARG A 165 18.12 -6.78 12.21
N ALA A 166 19.17 -7.09 11.46
CA ALA A 166 19.10 -7.55 10.09
C ALA A 166 20.28 -8.44 9.76
N ALA A 167 20.14 -9.30 8.76
CA ALA A 167 21.16 -10.21 8.24
C ALA A 167 21.26 -10.07 6.73
N LEU A 168 22.47 -10.18 6.17
CA LEU A 168 22.75 -10.11 4.74
C LEU A 168 23.49 -11.35 4.27
N GLY A 169 23.13 -11.81 3.07
CA GLY A 169 23.74 -12.97 2.45
C GLY A 169 23.30 -14.30 3.08
N LEU A 170 23.55 -15.36 2.34
CA LEU A 170 22.98 -16.68 2.63
C LEU A 170 23.39 -17.24 4.00
N SER A 171 24.64 -17.04 4.40
CA SER A 171 25.16 -17.61 5.67
C SER A 171 24.45 -17.05 6.90
N GLU A 172 24.37 -15.71 6.98
CA GLU A 172 23.77 -15.03 8.13
C GLU A 172 22.24 -15.24 8.15
N VAL A 173 21.59 -15.18 6.98
CA VAL A 173 20.15 -15.39 6.87
C VAL A 173 19.77 -16.83 7.24
N ASN A 174 20.52 -17.84 6.80
CA ASN A 174 20.26 -19.23 7.18
C ASN A 174 20.45 -19.44 8.69
N GLN A 175 21.50 -18.87 9.28
CA GLN A 175 21.70 -18.90 10.73
C GLN A 175 20.51 -18.24 11.47
N ALA A 176 20.04 -17.10 11.00
CA ALA A 176 18.90 -16.40 11.57
C ALA A 176 17.59 -17.21 11.48
N LEU A 177 17.38 -17.92 10.38
CA LEU A 177 16.23 -18.82 10.20
C LEU A 177 16.29 -20.02 11.17
N GLU A 178 17.48 -20.61 11.37
CA GLU A 178 17.67 -21.71 12.32
C GLU A 178 17.42 -21.28 13.77
N LEU A 179 17.66 -20.01 14.09
CA LEU A 179 17.39 -19.41 15.41
C LEU A 179 15.97 -18.86 15.56
N TYR A 180 15.09 -19.02 14.56
CA TYR A 180 13.74 -18.44 14.53
C TYR A 180 13.73 -16.91 14.78
N ALA A 181 14.80 -16.23 14.35
CA ALA A 181 14.98 -14.80 14.57
C ALA A 181 14.38 -13.93 13.45
N VAL A 182 14.06 -14.51 12.29
CA VAL A 182 13.61 -13.79 11.10
C VAL A 182 12.17 -13.31 11.27
N SER A 183 11.94 -12.02 11.08
CA SER A 183 10.60 -11.41 10.98
C SER A 183 10.14 -11.26 9.53
N LEU A 184 11.07 -10.88 8.63
CA LEU A 184 10.83 -10.71 7.20
C LEU A 184 12.03 -11.26 6.43
N LEU A 185 11.78 -12.15 5.48
CA LEU A 185 12.75 -12.68 4.52
C LEU A 185 12.59 -11.94 3.20
N ILE A 186 13.68 -11.39 2.65
CA ILE A 186 13.70 -10.62 1.41
C ILE A 186 14.50 -11.36 0.34
N LEU A 187 13.88 -11.59 -0.81
CA LEU A 187 14.42 -12.38 -1.93
C LEU A 187 14.32 -11.59 -3.25
N PRO A 188 15.31 -11.69 -4.14
CA PRO A 188 15.21 -11.09 -5.47
C PRO A 188 14.26 -11.90 -6.35
N TYR A 189 13.54 -11.26 -7.26
CA TYR A 189 12.77 -11.92 -8.29
C TYR A 189 13.03 -11.27 -9.67
N PRO A 190 13.34 -12.07 -10.71
CA PRO A 190 13.50 -13.54 -10.68
C PRO A 190 14.76 -13.99 -9.90
N ILE A 191 14.70 -15.22 -9.36
CA ILE A 191 15.87 -15.81 -8.70
C ILE A 191 16.76 -16.45 -9.77
N GLU A 192 17.86 -15.78 -10.12
CA GLU A 192 18.77 -16.21 -11.18
C GLU A 192 20.04 -16.85 -10.64
N THR A 193 20.39 -16.59 -9.39
CA THR A 193 21.62 -17.13 -8.77
C THR A 193 21.47 -18.65 -8.55
N PRO A 194 22.32 -19.50 -9.17
CA PRO A 194 22.15 -20.97 -9.10
C PRO A 194 22.14 -21.52 -7.68
N ILE A 195 22.97 -20.96 -6.79
CA ILE A 195 23.04 -21.37 -5.38
C ILE A 195 21.70 -21.10 -4.68
N LEU A 196 21.17 -19.91 -4.81
CA LEU A 196 19.91 -19.53 -4.17
C LEU A 196 18.73 -20.32 -4.79
N LEU A 197 18.74 -20.49 -6.11
CA LEU A 197 17.72 -21.28 -6.82
C LEU A 197 17.63 -22.72 -6.32
N GLY A 198 18.77 -23.32 -5.94
CA GLY A 198 18.84 -24.69 -5.43
C GLY A 198 18.29 -24.89 -4.03
N ILE A 199 18.24 -23.84 -3.21
CA ILE A 199 17.87 -23.92 -1.78
C ILE A 199 16.71 -23.04 -1.38
N VAL A 200 16.19 -22.20 -2.28
CA VAL A 200 15.17 -21.20 -1.96
C VAL A 200 13.91 -21.83 -1.37
N ASP A 201 13.44 -22.96 -1.89
CA ASP A 201 12.25 -23.63 -1.35
C ASP A 201 12.46 -24.09 0.11
N GLU A 202 13.69 -24.53 0.46
CA GLU A 202 14.01 -24.88 1.84
C GLU A 202 14.00 -23.65 2.76
N LEU A 203 14.58 -22.54 2.32
CA LEU A 203 14.58 -21.28 3.09
C LEU A 203 13.17 -20.75 3.28
N LEU A 204 12.32 -20.79 2.25
CA LEU A 204 10.91 -20.39 2.31
C LEU A 204 10.11 -21.25 3.29
N ILE A 205 10.32 -22.57 3.28
CA ILE A 205 9.68 -23.48 4.24
C ILE A 205 10.10 -23.15 5.67
N LYS A 206 11.40 -22.91 5.91
CA LYS A 206 11.90 -22.49 7.23
C LYS A 206 11.27 -21.17 7.68
N ALA A 207 11.21 -20.18 6.78
CA ALA A 207 10.60 -18.88 7.06
C ALA A 207 9.10 -19.01 7.41
N LEU A 208 8.34 -19.77 6.64
CA LEU A 208 6.92 -20.04 6.91
C LEU A 208 6.69 -20.76 8.24
N HIS A 209 7.52 -21.76 8.56
CA HIS A 209 7.43 -22.47 9.84
C HIS A 209 7.75 -21.59 11.05
N SER A 210 8.60 -20.57 10.87
CA SER A 210 8.90 -19.58 11.93
C SER A 210 7.90 -18.43 12.00
N GLY A 211 6.90 -18.38 11.11
CA GLY A 211 5.92 -17.30 11.04
C GLY A 211 6.51 -16.00 10.46
N SER A 212 7.63 -16.11 9.73
CA SER A 212 8.24 -14.97 9.04
C SER A 212 7.40 -14.57 7.84
N GLN A 213 7.34 -13.27 7.55
CA GLN A 213 6.86 -12.76 6.29
C GLN A 213 7.91 -12.99 5.19
N VAL A 214 7.48 -13.04 3.94
CA VAL A 214 8.36 -13.16 2.77
C VAL A 214 8.01 -12.06 1.79
N GLU A 215 9.03 -11.37 1.29
CA GLU A 215 8.92 -10.31 0.30
C GLU A 215 9.81 -10.61 -0.90
N PHE A 216 9.25 -10.49 -2.09
CA PHE A 216 10.00 -10.60 -3.34
C PHE A 216 10.23 -9.23 -3.95
N VAL A 217 11.49 -8.85 -4.17
CA VAL A 217 11.88 -7.54 -4.70
C VAL A 217 12.37 -7.64 -6.13
N ARG A 218 12.11 -6.59 -6.94
CA ARG A 218 12.41 -6.55 -8.37
C ARG A 218 13.23 -5.33 -8.76
N GLY A 219 13.74 -5.36 -10.01
CA GLY A 219 14.44 -4.23 -10.62
C GLY A 219 15.57 -3.71 -9.74
N GLU A 220 15.62 -2.41 -9.51
CA GLU A 220 16.70 -1.75 -8.77
C GLU A 220 16.87 -2.30 -7.33
N ALA A 221 15.76 -2.65 -6.66
CA ALA A 221 15.80 -3.27 -5.34
C ALA A 221 16.47 -4.66 -5.38
N ALA A 222 16.14 -5.47 -6.39
CA ALA A 222 16.77 -6.78 -6.59
C ALA A 222 18.27 -6.64 -6.93
N ASP A 223 18.64 -5.69 -7.80
CA ASP A 223 20.04 -5.43 -8.15
C ASP A 223 20.85 -5.02 -6.92
N LEU A 224 20.29 -4.15 -6.09
CA LEU A 224 20.90 -3.73 -4.84
C LEU A 224 21.07 -4.90 -3.86
N LEU A 225 20.04 -5.75 -3.74
CA LEU A 225 20.10 -6.95 -2.89
C LEU A 225 21.12 -7.97 -3.39
N LEU A 226 21.22 -8.16 -4.71
CA LEU A 226 22.22 -9.05 -5.32
C LEU A 226 23.65 -8.59 -5.04
N ALA A 227 23.92 -7.28 -5.04
CA ALA A 227 25.21 -6.72 -4.69
C ALA A 227 25.63 -6.99 -3.23
N GLU A 228 24.68 -7.20 -2.33
CA GLU A 228 24.89 -7.44 -0.90
C GLU A 228 24.69 -8.92 -0.49
N GLY A 229 24.79 -9.84 -1.44
CA GLY A 229 24.76 -11.30 -1.19
C GLY A 229 23.47 -12.02 -1.60
N GLY A 230 22.55 -11.33 -2.28
CA GLY A 230 21.41 -11.92 -2.98
C GLY A 230 20.22 -12.30 -2.10
N ILE A 231 20.31 -12.12 -0.78
CA ILE A 231 19.25 -12.42 0.18
C ILE A 231 19.45 -11.58 1.43
N ALA A 232 18.38 -11.12 2.04
CA ALA A 232 18.43 -10.40 3.31
C ALA A 232 17.27 -10.81 4.25
N ALA A 233 17.41 -10.50 5.53
CA ALA A 233 16.34 -10.69 6.50
C ALA A 233 16.31 -9.54 7.52
N GLN A 234 15.11 -9.11 7.89
CA GLN A 234 14.90 -8.33 9.11
C GLN A 234 14.61 -9.30 10.26
N LEU A 235 15.07 -8.93 11.47
CA LEU A 235 15.06 -9.82 12.63
C LEU A 235 14.19 -9.24 13.76
N TYR A 236 13.57 -10.13 14.53
CA TYR A 236 12.87 -9.76 15.77
C TYR A 236 13.86 -9.28 16.84
N TYR A 237 15.06 -9.89 16.90
CA TYR A 237 16.15 -9.57 17.82
C TYR A 237 17.50 -9.74 17.14
N SER A 238 18.55 -9.11 17.67
CA SER A 238 19.92 -9.27 17.15
C SER A 238 20.50 -10.64 17.54
N ILE A 239 21.21 -11.26 16.63
CA ILE A 239 21.87 -12.56 16.79
C ILE A 239 23.38 -12.40 16.79
#